data_4050303dca46902170c1f134a1a3ae4d
#
_entry.id   4050303dca46902170c1f134a1a3ae4d
#
_cell.length_a   1.000
_cell.length_b   1.000
_cell.length_c   1.000
_cell.angle_alpha   90.00
_cell.angle_beta   90.00
_cell.angle_gamma   90.00
#
_symmetry.space_group_name_H-M   'P 1'
#
loop_
_entity.id
_entity.type
_entity.pdbx_description
1 polymer ?
#
loop_
_entity_poly.entity_id
_entity_poly.type
_entity_poly.pdbx_seq_one_letter_code
_entity_poly.pdbx_strand_id
1 'polypeptide(L)'
;PDYHILAYNRSKEALASAISTGIIDGVCEEMKDPRFGSCDYVFLCAPVEINLECLAYLKEIRQPGCIITDVGSVKGIIHQKVDELGMTDCFIGGHPMAGSEKTGFDHSNERILENAYYILTPGGEVGLEYISDFTELISSLGAIPMVLTAEEHDFITAGVSHLPHIIASALVNLVSMLDSDQEYMKTIAAGGFRDITRIASSSPVMWEQICVENNQNISNVLDDYIRLLVQIKCFVDNKDSRSLYQMFASSRDYRDSIDVVDNGLLKKAY
;
A
#
# COMPACT_ATOMS: atom_id res chain seq x y z
N PRO A 1 -0.67 -25.07 -8.39
CA PRO A 1 -1.89 -25.25 -9.19
C PRO A 1 -1.80 -24.41 -10.45
N ASP A 2 -2.37 -24.91 -11.56
CA ASP A 2 -2.48 -24.17 -12.81
C ASP A 2 -3.73 -23.29 -12.71
N TYR A 3 -3.54 -21.97 -12.60
CA TYR A 3 -4.63 -21.00 -12.59
C TYR A 3 -4.99 -20.61 -14.02
N HIS A 4 -6.28 -20.41 -14.29
CA HIS A 4 -6.77 -19.79 -15.51
C HIS A 4 -7.04 -18.31 -15.24
N ILE A 5 -6.28 -17.42 -15.88
CA ILE A 5 -6.27 -16.00 -15.58
C ILE A 5 -6.98 -15.20 -16.65
N LEU A 6 -8.09 -14.58 -16.27
CA LEU A 6 -8.82 -13.60 -17.08
C LEU A 6 -8.43 -12.19 -16.65
N ALA A 7 -8.21 -11.30 -17.59
CA ALA A 7 -7.86 -9.91 -17.28
C ALA A 7 -8.64 -8.89 -18.09
N TYR A 8 -8.90 -7.74 -17.44
CA TYR A 8 -9.34 -6.51 -18.07
C TYR A 8 -8.36 -5.38 -17.76
N ASN A 9 -8.07 -4.58 -18.74
CA ASN A 9 -7.34 -3.31 -18.59
C ASN A 9 -7.83 -2.32 -19.63
N ARG A 10 -7.78 -1.02 -19.31
CA ARG A 10 -8.10 0.05 -20.26
C ARG A 10 -7.09 0.13 -21.42
N SER A 11 -5.82 -0.22 -21.17
CA SER A 11 -4.79 -0.32 -22.21
C SER A 11 -4.90 -1.67 -22.90
N LYS A 12 -5.28 -1.65 -24.19
CA LYS A 12 -5.29 -2.84 -25.04
C LYS A 12 -3.88 -3.35 -25.34
N GLU A 13 -2.90 -2.45 -25.37
CA GLU A 13 -1.48 -2.78 -25.56
C GLU A 13 -0.96 -3.61 -24.38
N ALA A 14 -1.28 -3.22 -23.13
CA ALA A 14 -0.91 -3.98 -21.94
C ALA A 14 -1.52 -5.39 -21.94
N LEU A 15 -2.80 -5.51 -22.34
CA LEU A 15 -3.46 -6.82 -22.46
C LEU A 15 -2.83 -7.68 -23.56
N ALA A 16 -2.52 -7.09 -24.72
CA ALA A 16 -1.85 -7.80 -25.81
C ALA A 16 -0.45 -8.30 -25.38
N SER A 17 0.30 -7.50 -24.64
CA SER A 17 1.59 -7.90 -24.09
C SER A 17 1.44 -9.04 -23.08
N ALA A 18 0.50 -8.95 -22.15
CA ALA A 18 0.25 -9.99 -21.14
C ALA A 18 -0.19 -11.33 -21.76
N ILE A 19 -1.03 -11.33 -22.80
CA ILE A 19 -1.40 -12.53 -23.56
C ILE A 19 -0.16 -13.12 -24.28
N SER A 20 0.60 -12.25 -24.95
CA SER A 20 1.76 -12.72 -25.75
C SER A 20 2.87 -13.34 -24.89
N THR A 21 2.98 -12.93 -23.64
CA THR A 21 3.93 -13.50 -22.65
C THR A 21 3.37 -14.71 -21.91
N GLY A 22 2.10 -15.06 -22.12
CA GLY A 22 1.45 -16.19 -21.45
C GLY A 22 1.15 -15.95 -19.97
N ILE A 23 1.13 -14.69 -19.51
CA ILE A 23 0.79 -14.34 -18.12
C ILE A 23 -0.70 -14.44 -17.88
N ILE A 24 -1.53 -14.16 -18.89
CA ILE A 24 -2.98 -14.29 -18.83
C ILE A 24 -3.46 -15.24 -19.94
N ASP A 25 -4.58 -15.95 -19.68
CA ASP A 25 -5.17 -16.94 -20.59
C ASP A 25 -6.31 -16.31 -21.41
N GLY A 26 -6.92 -15.26 -20.92
CA GLY A 26 -8.03 -14.60 -21.60
C GLY A 26 -8.16 -13.11 -21.29
N VAL A 27 -8.72 -12.40 -22.28
CA VAL A 27 -9.00 -10.96 -22.18
C VAL A 27 -10.51 -10.76 -22.06
N CYS A 28 -10.91 -9.92 -21.11
CA CYS A 28 -12.25 -9.38 -21.02
C CYS A 28 -12.29 -8.03 -21.75
N GLU A 29 -13.32 -7.83 -22.59
CA GLU A 29 -13.42 -6.62 -23.45
C GLU A 29 -13.86 -5.39 -22.67
N GLU A 30 -14.54 -5.59 -21.55
CA GLU A 30 -15.06 -4.52 -20.71
C GLU A 30 -14.90 -4.85 -19.21
N MET A 31 -14.91 -3.81 -18.38
CA MET A 31 -14.82 -3.92 -16.93
C MET A 31 -15.97 -4.75 -16.33
N LYS A 32 -17.14 -4.72 -16.97
CA LYS A 32 -18.35 -5.43 -16.54
C LYS A 32 -18.58 -6.71 -17.36
N ASP A 33 -17.53 -7.48 -17.58
CA ASP A 33 -17.64 -8.77 -18.27
C ASP A 33 -18.26 -9.83 -17.33
N PRO A 34 -19.34 -10.52 -17.77
CA PRO A 34 -20.03 -11.50 -16.91
C PRO A 34 -19.17 -12.70 -16.53
N ARG A 35 -18.07 -12.97 -17.23
CA ARG A 35 -17.14 -14.07 -16.91
C ARG A 35 -16.48 -13.89 -15.54
N PHE A 36 -16.34 -12.65 -15.05
CA PHE A 36 -15.81 -12.40 -13.70
C PHE A 36 -16.69 -13.01 -12.60
N GLY A 37 -18.00 -13.17 -12.83
CA GLY A 37 -18.89 -13.77 -11.85
C GLY A 37 -18.64 -15.26 -11.59
N SER A 38 -17.94 -15.95 -12.49
CA SER A 38 -17.61 -17.38 -12.38
C SER A 38 -16.16 -17.65 -11.94
N CYS A 39 -15.41 -16.62 -11.59
CA CYS A 39 -14.07 -16.76 -11.06
C CYS A 39 -14.10 -17.19 -9.59
N ASP A 40 -13.10 -17.97 -9.16
CA ASP A 40 -12.89 -18.31 -7.75
C ASP A 40 -12.37 -17.09 -6.98
N TYR A 41 -11.51 -16.29 -7.62
CA TYR A 41 -10.94 -15.05 -7.09
C TYR A 41 -11.06 -13.90 -8.09
N VAL A 42 -11.44 -12.72 -7.62
CA VAL A 42 -11.44 -11.48 -8.41
C VAL A 42 -10.57 -10.43 -7.73
N PHE A 43 -9.46 -10.02 -8.39
CA PHE A 43 -8.56 -8.99 -7.89
C PHE A 43 -8.89 -7.62 -8.51
N LEU A 44 -9.25 -6.66 -7.68
CA LEU A 44 -9.51 -5.26 -8.05
C LEU A 44 -8.20 -4.46 -7.96
N CYS A 45 -7.56 -4.23 -9.10
CA CYS A 45 -6.25 -3.57 -9.20
C CYS A 45 -6.34 -2.16 -9.82
N ALA A 46 -7.53 -1.56 -9.84
CA ALA A 46 -7.77 -0.21 -10.33
C ALA A 46 -7.68 0.83 -9.18
N PRO A 47 -7.71 2.14 -9.48
CA PRO A 47 -7.92 3.17 -8.45
C PRO A 47 -9.17 2.91 -7.62
N VAL A 48 -9.17 3.34 -6.35
CA VAL A 48 -10.22 3.00 -5.39
C VAL A 48 -11.63 3.31 -5.89
N GLU A 49 -11.85 4.47 -6.50
CA GLU A 49 -13.16 4.88 -7.05
C GLU A 49 -13.70 3.86 -8.06
N ILE A 50 -12.83 3.38 -8.95
CA ILE A 50 -13.19 2.35 -9.94
C ILE A 50 -13.45 1.01 -9.28
N ASN A 51 -12.68 0.66 -8.24
CA ASN A 51 -12.90 -0.56 -7.46
C ASN A 51 -14.27 -0.55 -6.77
N LEU A 52 -14.72 0.60 -6.25
CA LEU A 52 -16.06 0.74 -5.65
C LEU A 52 -17.19 0.50 -6.67
N GLU A 53 -17.00 0.97 -7.93
CA GLU A 53 -17.96 0.68 -9.02
C GLU A 53 -17.95 -0.81 -9.40
N CYS A 54 -16.76 -1.42 -9.46
CA CYS A 54 -16.61 -2.86 -9.73
C CYS A 54 -17.32 -3.72 -8.67
N LEU A 55 -17.20 -3.38 -7.38
CA LEU A 55 -17.87 -4.10 -6.30
C LEU A 55 -19.39 -4.13 -6.49
N ALA A 56 -20.00 -3.00 -6.84
CA ALA A 56 -21.43 -2.92 -7.09
C ALA A 56 -21.88 -3.83 -8.24
N TYR A 57 -21.08 -3.95 -9.29
CA TYR A 57 -21.36 -4.87 -10.40
C TYR A 57 -21.12 -6.34 -10.00
N LEU A 58 -20.02 -6.64 -9.33
CA LEU A 58 -19.68 -8.01 -8.91
C LEU A 58 -20.73 -8.60 -7.95
N LYS A 59 -21.35 -7.75 -7.11
CA LYS A 59 -22.49 -8.16 -6.27
C LYS A 59 -23.59 -8.84 -7.08
N GLU A 60 -23.89 -8.32 -8.28
CA GLU A 60 -25.00 -8.80 -9.12
C GLU A 60 -24.68 -10.13 -9.83
N ILE A 61 -23.40 -10.40 -10.10
CA ILE A 61 -23.00 -11.51 -10.97
C ILE A 61 -22.20 -12.60 -10.27
N ARG A 62 -21.62 -12.34 -9.09
CA ARG A 62 -20.77 -13.33 -8.40
C ARG A 62 -21.51 -14.61 -8.07
N GLN A 63 -20.84 -15.73 -8.22
CA GLN A 63 -21.33 -17.02 -7.74
C GLN A 63 -20.91 -17.26 -6.27
N PRO A 64 -21.62 -18.13 -5.55
CA PRO A 64 -21.22 -18.55 -4.21
C PRO A 64 -19.80 -19.14 -4.23
N GLY A 65 -18.99 -18.76 -3.25
CA GLY A 65 -17.57 -19.20 -3.14
C GLY A 65 -16.56 -18.28 -3.84
N CYS A 66 -17.00 -17.34 -4.68
CA CYS A 66 -16.11 -16.34 -5.27
C CYS A 66 -15.63 -15.36 -4.19
N ILE A 67 -14.34 -15.25 -4.02
CA ILE A 67 -13.69 -14.24 -3.14
C ILE A 67 -13.27 -13.05 -3.97
N ILE A 68 -13.66 -11.87 -3.53
CA ILE A 68 -13.27 -10.58 -4.13
C ILE A 68 -12.24 -9.94 -3.23
N THR A 69 -11.16 -9.44 -3.82
CA THR A 69 -10.09 -8.74 -3.12
C THR A 69 -9.68 -7.48 -3.89
N ASP A 70 -9.04 -6.55 -3.21
CA ASP A 70 -8.37 -5.41 -3.84
C ASP A 70 -6.87 -5.43 -3.52
N VAL A 71 -6.11 -4.47 -4.04
CA VAL A 71 -4.69 -4.26 -3.74
C VAL A 71 -4.38 -2.82 -3.34
N GLY A 72 -5.39 -2.08 -2.93
CA GLY A 72 -5.29 -0.66 -2.60
C GLY A 72 -4.52 -0.37 -1.32
N SER A 73 -4.05 0.86 -1.18
CA SER A 73 -3.26 1.31 -0.03
C SER A 73 -4.09 1.77 1.16
N VAL A 74 -5.42 1.87 1.03
CA VAL A 74 -6.38 2.24 2.08
C VAL A 74 -7.50 1.21 2.10
N LYS A 75 -7.95 0.81 3.29
CA LYS A 75 -8.95 -0.26 3.47
C LYS A 75 -10.31 0.25 3.96
N GLY A 76 -10.37 1.33 4.74
CA GLY A 76 -11.61 1.78 5.35
C GLY A 76 -12.71 2.07 4.34
N ILE A 77 -12.42 2.84 3.28
CA ILE A 77 -13.41 3.21 2.27
C ILE A 77 -13.97 2.01 1.50
N ILE A 78 -13.12 1.03 1.16
CA ILE A 78 -13.58 -0.14 0.41
C ILE A 78 -14.39 -1.09 1.30
N HIS A 79 -14.01 -1.25 2.58
CA HIS A 79 -14.81 -2.01 3.55
C HIS A 79 -16.15 -1.36 3.82
N GLN A 80 -16.21 -0.03 3.96
CA GLN A 80 -17.49 0.67 4.05
C GLN A 80 -18.40 0.33 2.87
N LYS A 81 -17.85 0.31 1.64
CA LYS A 81 -18.62 -0.05 0.45
C LYS A 81 -19.05 -1.51 0.45
N VAL A 82 -18.21 -2.41 0.91
CA VAL A 82 -18.51 -3.84 1.08
C VAL A 82 -19.68 -4.02 2.05
N ASP A 83 -19.67 -3.30 3.19
CA ASP A 83 -20.76 -3.31 4.18
C ASP A 83 -22.06 -2.79 3.58
N GLU A 84 -22.04 -1.63 2.90
CA GLU A 84 -23.19 -1.05 2.21
C GLU A 84 -23.83 -2.01 1.20
N LEU A 85 -22.99 -2.78 0.53
CA LEU A 85 -23.43 -3.76 -0.46
C LEU A 85 -23.86 -5.11 0.14
N GLY A 86 -23.57 -5.37 1.43
CA GLY A 86 -23.80 -6.67 2.07
C GLY A 86 -22.94 -7.76 1.46
N MET A 87 -21.64 -7.50 1.27
CA MET A 87 -20.67 -8.41 0.67
C MET A 87 -19.59 -8.85 1.67
N THR A 88 -19.89 -8.75 2.97
CA THR A 88 -18.96 -9.09 4.06
C THR A 88 -18.62 -10.58 4.14
N ASP A 89 -19.36 -11.42 3.44
CA ASP A 89 -19.18 -12.87 3.33
C ASP A 89 -18.16 -13.30 2.26
N CYS A 90 -17.75 -12.38 1.36
CA CYS A 90 -16.97 -12.73 0.17
C CYS A 90 -15.82 -11.75 -0.13
N PHE A 91 -15.60 -10.77 0.71
CA PHE A 91 -14.55 -9.77 0.48
C PHE A 91 -13.40 -9.96 1.47
N ILE A 92 -12.17 -10.06 0.93
CA ILE A 92 -10.94 -10.01 1.70
C ILE A 92 -10.10 -8.88 1.13
N GLY A 93 -10.07 -7.73 1.79
CA GLY A 93 -9.22 -6.63 1.37
C GLY A 93 -7.75 -7.04 1.36
N GLY A 94 -6.99 -6.59 0.38
CA GLY A 94 -5.59 -6.88 0.22
C GLY A 94 -4.77 -5.59 0.13
N HIS A 95 -3.54 -5.62 0.64
CA HIS A 95 -2.56 -4.57 0.44
C HIS A 95 -1.15 -5.15 0.43
N PRO A 96 -0.54 -5.38 -0.73
CA PRO A 96 0.87 -5.70 -0.80
C PRO A 96 1.69 -4.49 -0.37
N MET A 97 2.48 -4.64 0.70
CA MET A 97 3.41 -3.60 1.17
C MET A 97 4.65 -3.54 0.26
N ALA A 98 4.41 -3.55 -1.03
CA ALA A 98 5.39 -3.55 -2.09
C ALA A 98 4.88 -2.69 -3.25
N GLY A 99 5.80 -2.03 -3.95
CA GLY A 99 5.46 -1.20 -5.09
C GLY A 99 6.69 -0.54 -5.69
N SER A 100 6.50 0.09 -6.83
CA SER A 100 7.53 0.93 -7.45
C SER A 100 6.92 2.28 -7.84
N GLU A 101 7.76 3.27 -8.03
CA GLU A 101 7.35 4.60 -8.52
C GLU A 101 6.94 4.57 -10.01
N LYS A 102 7.21 3.45 -10.70
CA LYS A 102 6.90 3.26 -12.10
C LYS A 102 5.55 2.56 -12.26
N THR A 103 4.82 2.92 -13.31
CA THR A 103 3.51 2.36 -13.64
C THR A 103 3.51 1.67 -14.99
N GLY A 104 2.56 0.75 -15.20
CA GLY A 104 2.36 0.05 -16.46
C GLY A 104 2.97 -1.35 -16.49
N PHE A 105 2.48 -2.16 -17.44
CA PHE A 105 2.85 -3.57 -17.59
C PHE A 105 4.36 -3.78 -17.81
N ASP A 106 5.01 -2.92 -18.58
CA ASP A 106 6.44 -3.01 -18.91
C ASP A 106 7.36 -2.85 -17.66
N HIS A 107 6.80 -2.38 -16.56
CA HIS A 107 7.49 -2.25 -15.27
C HIS A 107 7.05 -3.30 -14.24
N SER A 108 6.23 -4.27 -14.66
CA SER A 108 5.86 -5.39 -13.79
C SER A 108 7.09 -6.26 -13.49
N ASN A 109 7.13 -6.80 -12.29
CA ASN A 109 8.19 -7.68 -11.84
C ASN A 109 7.56 -8.83 -11.05
N GLU A 110 7.80 -10.07 -11.48
CA GLU A 110 7.30 -11.29 -10.84
C GLU A 110 7.73 -11.43 -9.37
N ARG A 111 8.87 -10.81 -9.01
CA ARG A 111 9.44 -10.88 -7.65
C ARG A 111 9.04 -9.74 -6.74
N ILE A 112 8.14 -8.85 -7.18
CA ILE A 112 7.78 -7.66 -6.40
C ILE A 112 7.15 -8.02 -5.04
N LEU A 113 6.55 -9.19 -4.94
CA LEU A 113 5.91 -9.70 -3.72
C LEU A 113 6.85 -10.56 -2.86
N GLU A 114 8.00 -11.02 -3.40
CA GLU A 114 8.91 -11.89 -2.66
C GLU A 114 9.38 -11.23 -1.36
N ASN A 115 9.12 -11.89 -0.22
CA ASN A 115 9.42 -11.42 1.14
C ASN A 115 8.77 -10.09 1.55
N ALA A 116 7.81 -9.59 0.76
CA ALA A 116 7.01 -8.42 1.14
C ALA A 116 5.83 -8.85 2.05
N TYR A 117 5.51 -8.05 3.05
CA TYR A 117 4.26 -8.24 3.76
C TYR A 117 3.07 -8.00 2.82
N TYR A 118 2.08 -8.86 2.92
CA TYR A 118 0.80 -8.70 2.25
C TYR A 118 -0.30 -8.68 3.30
N ILE A 119 -0.89 -7.51 3.53
CA ILE A 119 -1.91 -7.36 4.55
C ILE A 119 -3.25 -7.82 4.00
N LEU A 120 -3.96 -8.65 4.77
CA LEU A 120 -5.29 -9.16 4.49
C LEU A 120 -6.26 -8.57 5.52
N THR A 121 -7.36 -8.02 5.02
CA THR A 121 -8.44 -7.48 5.86
C THR A 121 -9.75 -8.16 5.51
N PRO A 122 -10.08 -9.33 6.13
CA PRO A 122 -11.29 -10.04 5.82
C PRO A 122 -12.55 -9.27 6.23
N GLY A 123 -13.61 -9.38 5.43
CA GLY A 123 -14.96 -8.98 5.82
C GLY A 123 -15.46 -9.83 7.01
N GLY A 124 -16.35 -9.24 7.82
CA GLY A 124 -16.74 -9.83 9.10
C GLY A 124 -17.44 -11.19 9.03
N GLU A 125 -17.93 -11.59 7.87
CA GLU A 125 -18.67 -12.84 7.66
C GLU A 125 -17.94 -13.83 6.74
N VAL A 126 -16.69 -13.53 6.33
CA VAL A 126 -15.89 -14.46 5.52
C VAL A 126 -15.57 -15.71 6.34
N GLY A 127 -15.85 -16.88 5.78
CA GLY A 127 -15.53 -18.17 6.42
C GLY A 127 -14.03 -18.37 6.62
N LEU A 128 -13.64 -19.01 7.72
CA LEU A 128 -12.23 -19.23 8.05
C LEU A 128 -11.49 -20.04 6.99
N GLU A 129 -12.17 -20.95 6.31
CA GLU A 129 -11.65 -21.72 5.19
C GLU A 129 -11.18 -20.81 4.05
N TYR A 130 -11.99 -19.83 3.66
CA TYR A 130 -11.64 -18.88 2.59
C TYR A 130 -10.46 -17.98 2.98
N ILE A 131 -10.40 -17.55 4.25
CA ILE A 131 -9.25 -16.79 4.76
C ILE A 131 -7.98 -17.64 4.72
N SER A 132 -8.08 -18.92 5.11
CA SER A 132 -6.95 -19.85 5.07
C SER A 132 -6.46 -20.09 3.65
N ASP A 133 -7.37 -20.39 2.72
CA ASP A 133 -7.05 -20.68 1.33
C ASP A 133 -6.43 -19.45 0.64
N PHE A 134 -6.98 -18.26 0.91
CA PHE A 134 -6.43 -17.02 0.36
C PHE A 134 -5.07 -16.68 0.96
N THR A 135 -4.86 -16.95 2.25
CA THR A 135 -3.56 -16.81 2.93
C THR A 135 -2.51 -17.74 2.30
N GLU A 136 -2.89 -18.97 1.99
CA GLU A 136 -2.01 -19.94 1.31
C GLU A 136 -1.69 -19.49 -0.12
N LEU A 137 -2.68 -18.98 -0.86
CA LEU A 137 -2.48 -18.39 -2.19
C LEU A 137 -1.44 -17.28 -2.13
N ILE A 138 -1.59 -16.30 -1.24
CA ILE A 138 -0.66 -15.17 -1.09
C ILE A 138 0.73 -15.64 -0.69
N SER A 139 0.83 -16.63 0.21
CA SER A 139 2.11 -17.24 0.58
C SER A 139 2.80 -17.92 -0.60
N SER A 140 2.02 -18.58 -1.48
CA SER A 140 2.55 -19.24 -2.67
C SER A 140 3.15 -18.26 -3.70
N LEU A 141 2.79 -16.98 -3.64
CA LEU A 141 3.37 -15.89 -4.42
C LEU A 141 4.69 -15.36 -3.81
N GLY A 142 5.16 -15.95 -2.71
CA GLY A 142 6.38 -15.52 -2.01
C GLY A 142 6.19 -14.36 -1.04
N ALA A 143 4.97 -13.89 -0.83
CA ALA A 143 4.66 -12.83 0.13
C ALA A 143 4.48 -13.39 1.55
N ILE A 144 4.55 -12.50 2.55
CA ILE A 144 4.33 -12.80 3.96
C ILE A 144 2.95 -12.26 4.35
N PRO A 145 1.90 -13.10 4.42
CA PRO A 145 0.56 -12.62 4.75
C PRO A 145 0.46 -12.20 6.22
N MET A 146 -0.28 -11.12 6.47
CA MET A 146 -0.61 -10.61 7.79
C MET A 146 -2.09 -10.23 7.83
N VAL A 147 -2.85 -10.81 8.74
CA VAL A 147 -4.28 -10.51 8.90
C VAL A 147 -4.47 -9.40 9.93
N LEU A 148 -5.18 -8.34 9.53
CA LEU A 148 -5.54 -7.18 10.35
C LEU A 148 -7.01 -6.83 10.11
N THR A 149 -7.60 -5.99 10.97
CA THR A 149 -8.84 -5.28 10.62
C THR A 149 -8.54 -4.12 9.66
N ALA A 150 -9.56 -3.61 8.97
CA ALA A 150 -9.41 -2.44 8.10
C ALA A 150 -8.93 -1.20 8.87
N GLU A 151 -9.44 -1.02 10.11
CA GLU A 151 -9.08 0.07 11.00
C GLU A 151 -7.62 -0.01 11.45
N GLU A 152 -7.17 -1.21 11.88
CA GLU A 152 -5.78 -1.45 12.26
C GLU A 152 -4.84 -1.19 11.08
N HIS A 153 -5.20 -1.70 9.89
CA HIS A 153 -4.46 -1.45 8.66
C HIS A 153 -4.26 0.04 8.39
N ASP A 154 -5.36 0.82 8.36
CA ASP A 154 -5.32 2.24 7.99
C ASP A 154 -4.58 3.07 9.05
N PHE A 155 -4.69 2.71 10.33
CA PHE A 155 -3.91 3.35 11.40
C PHE A 155 -2.41 3.04 11.27
N ILE A 156 -2.04 1.77 11.07
CA ILE A 156 -0.64 1.35 10.95
C ILE A 156 0.00 1.99 9.71
N THR A 157 -0.68 1.93 8.56
CA THR A 157 -0.15 2.50 7.31
C THR A 157 -0.06 4.02 7.36
N ALA A 158 -0.93 4.71 8.10
CA ALA A 158 -0.79 6.14 8.36
C ALA A 158 0.57 6.47 9.00
N GLY A 159 1.02 5.67 9.96
CA GLY A 159 2.30 5.88 10.66
C GLY A 159 3.53 5.46 9.85
N VAL A 160 3.50 4.28 9.23
CA VAL A 160 4.72 3.68 8.63
C VAL A 160 4.87 3.95 7.13
N SER A 161 3.82 4.45 6.46
CA SER A 161 3.82 4.71 5.02
C SER A 161 3.38 6.15 4.69
N HIS A 162 2.18 6.55 5.11
CA HIS A 162 1.59 7.81 4.65
C HIS A 162 2.32 9.03 5.24
N LEU A 163 2.54 9.05 6.55
CA LEU A 163 3.30 10.12 7.19
C LEU A 163 4.73 10.28 6.62
N PRO A 164 5.53 9.23 6.43
CA PRO A 164 6.83 9.33 5.76
C PRO A 164 6.79 10.02 4.40
N HIS A 165 5.80 9.72 3.55
CA HIS A 165 5.66 10.37 2.24
C HIS A 165 5.30 11.85 2.36
N ILE A 166 4.42 12.20 3.29
CA ILE A 166 4.06 13.61 3.58
C ILE A 166 5.29 14.37 4.06
N ILE A 167 6.07 13.79 4.98
CA ILE A 167 7.30 14.39 5.50
C ILE A 167 8.34 14.60 4.38
N ALA A 168 8.56 13.59 3.55
CA ALA A 168 9.49 13.66 2.43
C ALA A 168 9.09 14.78 1.46
N SER A 169 7.82 14.86 1.09
CA SER A 169 7.29 15.92 0.22
C SER A 169 7.36 17.31 0.85
N ALA A 170 7.01 17.41 2.13
CA ALA A 170 7.13 18.67 2.89
C ALA A 170 8.58 19.15 2.99
N LEU A 171 9.53 18.24 3.22
CA LEU A 171 10.94 18.55 3.29
C LEU A 171 11.49 19.07 1.95
N VAL A 172 11.11 18.44 0.83
CA VAL A 172 11.47 18.90 -0.52
C VAL A 172 10.91 20.30 -0.77
N ASN A 173 9.63 20.51 -0.49
CA ASN A 173 8.98 21.81 -0.67
C ASN A 173 9.64 22.90 0.21
N LEU A 174 9.93 22.58 1.46
CA LEU A 174 10.63 23.50 2.37
C LEU A 174 12.00 23.92 1.83
N VAL A 175 12.82 22.95 1.40
CA VAL A 175 14.15 23.23 0.83
C VAL A 175 14.00 24.08 -0.44
N SER A 176 13.06 23.76 -1.31
CA SER A 176 12.77 24.54 -2.51
C SER A 176 12.36 26.00 -2.21
N MET A 177 11.60 26.23 -1.14
CA MET A 177 11.18 27.57 -0.71
C MET A 177 12.30 28.38 -0.07
N LEU A 178 13.26 27.72 0.57
CA LEU A 178 14.39 28.36 1.27
C LEU A 178 15.61 28.57 0.36
N ASP A 179 15.67 27.90 -0.78
CA ASP A 179 16.81 28.00 -1.67
C ASP A 179 16.89 29.36 -2.35
N SER A 180 18.10 29.78 -2.66
CA SER A 180 18.36 31.03 -3.35
C SER A 180 18.26 30.88 -4.88
N ASP A 181 18.29 32.00 -5.60
CA ASP A 181 18.35 32.02 -7.08
C ASP A 181 19.58 31.26 -7.63
N GLN A 182 20.61 31.07 -6.82
CA GLN A 182 21.80 30.31 -7.16
C GLN A 182 21.65 28.80 -6.97
N GLU A 183 20.52 28.33 -6.44
CA GLU A 183 20.20 26.92 -6.20
C GLU A 183 21.28 26.17 -5.39
N TYR A 184 21.87 26.81 -4.37
CA TYR A 184 22.93 26.19 -3.58
C TYR A 184 22.45 24.98 -2.78
N MET A 185 21.25 25.03 -2.17
CA MET A 185 20.71 23.89 -1.42
C MET A 185 20.47 22.69 -2.35
N LYS A 186 19.90 22.93 -3.51
CA LYS A 186 19.70 21.92 -4.55
C LYS A 186 21.03 21.33 -5.03
N THR A 187 22.04 22.18 -5.24
CA THR A 187 23.35 21.76 -5.74
C THR A 187 24.09 20.87 -4.76
N ILE A 188 24.05 21.19 -3.44
CA ILE A 188 24.76 20.43 -2.41
C ILE A 188 23.94 19.29 -1.81
N ALA A 189 22.69 19.08 -2.27
CA ALA A 189 21.83 17.98 -1.82
C ALA A 189 22.52 16.64 -2.04
N ALA A 190 23.04 16.05 -0.96
CA ALA A 190 23.81 14.80 -0.97
C ALA A 190 22.96 13.58 -0.58
N GLY A 191 23.59 12.42 -0.39
CA GLY A 191 22.95 11.13 -0.16
C GLY A 191 21.85 11.16 0.89
N GLY A 192 22.11 11.69 2.09
CA GLY A 192 21.10 11.71 3.17
C GLY A 192 19.81 12.44 2.79
N PHE A 193 19.89 13.59 2.09
CA PHE A 193 18.69 14.28 1.60
C PHE A 193 18.00 13.47 0.52
N ARG A 194 18.74 12.94 -0.47
CA ARG A 194 18.19 12.15 -1.58
C ARG A 194 17.52 10.86 -1.08
N ASP A 195 18.12 10.19 -0.12
CA ASP A 195 17.60 8.93 0.42
C ASP A 195 16.26 9.16 1.15
N ILE A 196 16.20 10.14 2.05
CA ILE A 196 14.98 10.43 2.81
C ILE A 196 13.84 11.01 1.93
N THR A 197 14.20 11.71 0.84
CA THR A 197 13.24 12.35 -0.06
C THR A 197 12.94 11.54 -1.32
N ARG A 198 13.53 10.38 -1.53
CA ARG A 198 13.31 9.53 -2.73
C ARG A 198 11.83 9.31 -3.00
N ILE A 199 11.06 9.01 -1.97
CA ILE A 199 9.63 8.73 -2.06
C ILE A 199 8.77 9.96 -2.41
N ALA A 200 9.29 11.17 -2.32
CA ALA A 200 8.59 12.38 -2.78
C ALA A 200 8.37 12.46 -4.30
N SER A 201 9.04 11.58 -5.07
CA SER A 201 8.84 11.47 -6.52
C SER A 201 7.69 10.56 -6.94
N SER A 202 6.89 10.08 -5.99
CA SER A 202 5.72 9.22 -6.25
C SER A 202 4.58 9.98 -6.93
N SER A 203 3.59 9.23 -7.46
CA SER A 203 2.45 9.80 -8.19
C SER A 203 1.61 10.76 -7.33
N PRO A 204 1.45 12.04 -7.72
CA PRO A 204 0.63 12.98 -6.97
C PRO A 204 -0.86 12.57 -6.89
N VAL A 205 -1.39 11.97 -7.95
CA VAL A 205 -2.80 11.52 -8.01
C VAL A 205 -3.05 10.41 -7.00
N MET A 206 -2.15 9.42 -6.93
CA MET A 206 -2.27 8.34 -5.96
C MET A 206 -2.17 8.85 -4.52
N TRP A 207 -1.23 9.74 -4.24
CA TRP A 207 -1.01 10.26 -2.88
C TRP A 207 -2.10 11.22 -2.43
N GLU A 208 -2.68 11.98 -3.35
CA GLU A 208 -3.87 12.81 -3.06
C GLU A 208 -5.01 11.90 -2.60
N GLN A 209 -5.33 10.83 -3.33
CA GLN A 209 -6.39 9.88 -2.95
C GLN A 209 -6.10 9.23 -1.60
N ILE A 210 -4.88 8.72 -1.36
CA ILE A 210 -4.51 8.14 -0.06
C ILE A 210 -4.73 9.13 1.09
N CYS A 211 -4.30 10.39 0.92
CA CYS A 211 -4.46 11.41 1.95
C CYS A 211 -5.92 11.78 2.23
N VAL A 212 -6.77 11.76 1.21
CA VAL A 212 -8.21 12.04 1.35
C VAL A 212 -8.90 10.86 2.04
N GLU A 213 -8.64 9.64 1.60
CA GLU A 213 -9.35 8.46 2.07
C GLU A 213 -8.93 8.01 3.49
N ASN A 214 -7.68 8.23 3.87
CA ASN A 214 -7.18 7.93 5.23
C ASN A 214 -6.97 9.21 6.06
N ASN A 215 -7.72 10.27 5.79
CA ASN A 215 -7.48 11.61 6.32
C ASN A 215 -7.44 11.66 7.85
N GLN A 216 -8.34 10.96 8.52
CA GLN A 216 -8.45 11.01 9.99
C GLN A 216 -7.22 10.43 10.68
N ASN A 217 -6.77 9.24 10.24
CA ASN A 217 -5.58 8.62 10.80
C ASN A 217 -4.32 9.43 10.48
N ILE A 218 -4.20 9.90 9.23
CA ILE A 218 -3.09 10.76 8.81
C ILE A 218 -3.06 12.06 9.62
N SER A 219 -4.19 12.72 9.82
CA SER A 219 -4.28 13.94 10.63
C SER A 219 -3.82 13.69 12.06
N ASN A 220 -4.27 12.60 12.68
CA ASN A 220 -3.90 12.27 14.06
C ASN A 220 -2.38 12.03 14.21
N VAL A 221 -1.77 11.22 13.32
CA VAL A 221 -0.32 10.96 13.40
C VAL A 221 0.50 12.20 13.02
N LEU A 222 -0.03 13.05 12.15
CA LEU A 222 0.60 14.33 11.79
C LEU A 222 0.59 15.31 12.96
N ASP A 223 -0.49 15.38 13.74
CA ASP A 223 -0.56 16.17 14.97
C ASP A 223 0.47 15.71 16.00
N ASP A 224 0.64 14.40 16.18
CA ASP A 224 1.68 13.84 17.05
C ASP A 224 3.09 14.21 16.56
N TYR A 225 3.31 14.13 15.25
CA TYR A 225 4.58 14.49 14.65
C TYR A 225 4.88 15.99 14.81
N ILE A 226 3.90 16.86 14.61
CA ILE A 226 4.04 18.32 14.84
C ILE A 226 4.40 18.61 16.30
N ARG A 227 3.75 17.96 17.27
CA ARG A 227 4.10 18.09 18.70
C ARG A 227 5.54 17.69 18.98
N LEU A 228 6.00 16.59 18.38
CA LEU A 228 7.37 16.14 18.48
C LEU A 228 8.36 17.16 17.89
N LEU A 229 8.05 17.73 16.71
CA LEU A 229 8.90 18.75 16.08
C LEU A 229 9.00 20.03 16.93
N VAL A 230 7.90 20.45 17.54
CA VAL A 230 7.90 21.61 18.48
C VAL A 230 8.81 21.34 19.68
N GLN A 231 8.75 20.12 20.24
CA GLN A 231 9.63 19.73 21.35
C GLN A 231 11.10 19.71 20.92
N ILE A 232 11.42 19.15 19.76
CA ILE A 232 12.79 19.13 19.21
C ILE A 232 13.30 20.55 19.00
N LYS A 233 12.46 21.43 18.44
CA LYS A 233 12.80 22.84 18.28
C LYS A 233 13.15 23.49 19.63
N CYS A 234 12.40 23.21 20.68
CA CYS A 234 12.70 23.70 22.03
C CYS A 234 14.08 23.21 22.52
N PHE A 235 14.44 21.95 22.30
CA PHE A 235 15.76 21.43 22.65
C PHE A 235 16.90 22.17 21.90
N VAL A 236 16.69 22.45 20.60
CA VAL A 236 17.63 23.17 19.76
C VAL A 236 17.79 24.61 20.24
N ASP A 237 16.69 25.33 20.47
CA ASP A 237 16.69 26.75 20.91
C ASP A 237 17.41 26.91 22.26
N ASN A 238 17.20 25.95 23.17
CA ASN A 238 17.84 25.97 24.51
C ASN A 238 19.23 25.31 24.54
N LYS A 239 19.74 24.81 23.41
CA LYS A 239 20.99 24.06 23.32
C LYS A 239 21.04 22.89 24.31
N ASP A 240 19.92 22.24 24.55
CA ASP A 240 19.81 21.10 25.46
C ASP A 240 20.46 19.85 24.84
N SER A 241 21.78 19.78 25.01
CA SER A 241 22.60 18.69 24.47
C SER A 241 22.17 17.32 24.99
N ARG A 242 21.70 17.24 26.24
CA ARG A 242 21.31 15.97 26.84
C ARG A 242 20.04 15.40 26.19
N SER A 243 19.00 16.22 26.05
CA SER A 243 17.74 15.81 25.43
C SER A 243 17.92 15.50 23.94
N LEU A 244 18.73 16.29 23.22
CA LEU A 244 19.07 15.99 21.82
C LEU A 244 19.79 14.65 21.67
N TYR A 245 20.80 14.39 22.51
CA TYR A 245 21.50 13.08 22.49
C TYR A 245 20.56 11.92 22.75
N GLN A 246 19.68 12.02 23.76
CA GLN A 246 18.73 10.96 24.10
C GLN A 246 17.74 10.70 22.95
N MET A 247 17.24 11.73 22.30
CA MET A 247 16.35 11.59 21.15
C MET A 247 17.00 10.80 20.02
N PHE A 248 18.23 11.16 19.62
CA PHE A 248 18.94 10.44 18.56
C PHE A 248 19.32 9.02 18.96
N ALA A 249 19.69 8.78 20.21
CA ALA A 249 19.98 7.45 20.71
C ALA A 249 18.75 6.53 20.65
N SER A 250 17.61 7.01 21.15
CA SER A 250 16.36 6.24 21.12
C SER A 250 15.90 5.92 19.71
N SER A 251 16.00 6.88 18.77
CA SER A 251 15.62 6.64 17.38
C SER A 251 16.51 5.61 16.69
N ARG A 252 17.82 5.66 16.94
CA ARG A 252 18.78 4.65 16.45
C ARG A 252 18.43 3.27 16.98
N ASP A 253 18.24 3.16 18.30
CA ASP A 253 17.99 1.86 18.95
C ASP A 253 16.68 1.23 18.42
N TYR A 254 15.64 2.02 18.19
CA TYR A 254 14.40 1.54 17.57
C TYR A 254 14.62 1.13 16.10
N ARG A 255 15.34 1.95 15.30
CA ARG A 255 15.63 1.64 13.89
C ARG A 255 16.42 0.33 13.75
N ASP A 256 17.43 0.14 14.59
CA ASP A 256 18.25 -1.08 14.61
C ASP A 256 17.42 -2.33 15.00
N SER A 257 16.37 -2.17 15.80
CA SER A 257 15.47 -3.26 16.16
C SER A 257 14.60 -3.74 14.98
N ILE A 258 14.24 -2.86 14.05
CA ILE A 258 13.48 -3.22 12.84
C ILE A 258 14.31 -4.20 11.98
N ASP A 259 15.58 -3.90 11.71
CA ASP A 259 16.46 -4.76 10.92
C ASP A 259 16.70 -6.14 11.56
N VAL A 260 16.73 -6.21 12.89
CA VAL A 260 16.86 -7.47 13.62
C VAL A 260 15.62 -8.37 13.46
N VAL A 261 14.43 -7.80 13.44
CA VAL A 261 13.17 -8.54 13.23
C VAL A 261 13.15 -9.15 11.82
N ASP A 262 13.47 -8.39 10.79
CA ASP A 262 13.54 -8.89 9.41
C ASP A 262 14.51 -10.07 9.27
N ASN A 263 15.71 -9.96 9.85
CA ASN A 263 16.68 -11.05 9.85
C ASN A 263 16.21 -12.30 10.64
N GLY A 264 15.35 -12.13 11.63
CA GLY A 264 14.78 -13.22 12.42
C GLY A 264 13.66 -13.96 11.71
N LEU A 265 12.83 -13.28 10.93
CA LEU A 265 11.74 -13.87 10.15
C LEU A 265 12.28 -14.64 8.95
N LEU A 266 13.27 -14.13 8.24
CA LEU A 266 13.93 -14.80 7.12
C LEU A 266 14.63 -16.11 7.55
N LYS A 267 15.07 -16.23 8.81
CA LYS A 267 15.67 -17.46 9.36
C LYS A 267 14.65 -18.53 9.76
N LYS A 268 13.36 -18.20 9.87
CA LYS A 268 12.29 -19.17 10.19
C LYS A 268 11.57 -19.71 8.96
N ALA A 269 11.83 -19.14 7.79
CA ALA A 269 11.22 -19.55 6.52
C ALA A 269 12.12 -20.51 5.70
N TYR A 270 13.25 -20.99 6.29
CA TYR A 270 14.14 -22.01 5.71
C TYR A 270 14.29 -23.22 6.63
#